data_9cda6eb2355cdd4f9aca5123effed3e1
#
_entry.id   9cda6eb2355cdd4f9aca5123effed3e1
#
_cell.length_a   1.000
_cell.length_b   1.000
_cell.length_c   1.000
_cell.angle_alpha   90.00
_cell.angle_beta   90.00
_cell.angle_gamma   90.00
#
_symmetry.space_group_name_H-M   'P 1'
#
loop_
_entity.id
_entity.type
_entity.pdbx_description
1 polymer ?
#
loop_
_entity_poly.entity_id
_entity_poly.type
_entity_poly.pdbx_seq_one_letter_code
_entity_poly.pdbx_strand_id
1 'polypeptide(L)'
;MTFKDGQIVDITAEKGDQVMKDLVFENAGARALGECALVPDPSPTSQSGITFFNTLFDENASNHLAIGAAYATSVVGGAEMSEEELEAAGLNRSDVHVDFMIGSNQMDIDGNCLLSYFVEKQIHNYFS
;
A
#
# COMPACT_ATOMS: atom_id res chain seq x y z
N MET A 1 8.57 -6.28 -9.50
CA MET A 1 8.05 -5.07 -10.17
C MET A 1 9.14 -4.03 -10.22
N THR A 2 9.29 -3.34 -11.35
CA THR A 2 10.25 -2.24 -11.52
C THR A 2 9.48 -0.94 -11.70
N PHE A 3 9.82 0.08 -10.89
CA PHE A 3 9.20 1.40 -10.95
C PHE A 3 10.14 2.41 -11.60
N LYS A 4 9.57 3.31 -12.37
CA LYS A 4 10.24 4.49 -12.92
C LYS A 4 9.28 5.68 -12.84
N ASP A 5 9.71 6.77 -12.20
CA ASP A 5 8.92 7.99 -12.01
C ASP A 5 7.52 7.70 -11.40
N GLY A 6 7.47 6.81 -10.40
CA GLY A 6 6.24 6.40 -9.71
C GLY A 6 5.33 5.43 -10.48
N GLN A 7 5.73 5.00 -11.68
CA GLN A 7 4.95 4.09 -12.52
C GLN A 7 5.66 2.74 -12.69
N ILE A 8 4.89 1.65 -12.64
CA ILE A 8 5.39 0.31 -12.98
C ILE A 8 5.70 0.26 -14.46
N VAL A 9 6.96 -0.09 -14.77
CA VAL A 9 7.46 -0.23 -16.14
C VAL A 9 7.74 -1.68 -16.53
N ASP A 10 7.95 -2.54 -15.55
CA ASP A 10 8.18 -3.97 -15.77
C ASP A 10 7.69 -4.82 -14.59
N ILE A 11 7.17 -6.00 -14.91
CA ILE A 11 6.71 -7.00 -13.94
C ILE A 11 7.22 -8.38 -14.36
N THR A 12 7.76 -9.10 -13.39
CA THR A 12 8.08 -10.53 -13.51
C THR A 12 7.59 -11.26 -12.27
N ALA A 13 6.96 -12.41 -12.45
CA ALA A 13 6.50 -13.26 -11.36
C ALA A 13 6.75 -14.75 -11.69
N GLU A 14 7.09 -15.53 -10.66
CA GLU A 14 7.27 -16.98 -10.83
C GLU A 14 5.95 -17.68 -11.15
N LYS A 15 4.84 -17.15 -10.64
CA LYS A 15 3.48 -17.64 -10.88
C LYS A 15 2.57 -16.47 -11.17
N GLY A 16 1.66 -16.63 -12.13
CA GLY A 16 0.67 -15.60 -12.47
C GLY A 16 1.25 -14.38 -13.19
N ASP A 17 2.41 -14.49 -13.82
CA ASP A 17 3.10 -13.39 -14.50
C ASP A 17 2.19 -12.65 -15.49
N GLN A 18 1.48 -13.38 -16.35
CA GLN A 18 0.57 -12.78 -17.32
C GLN A 18 -0.63 -12.10 -16.64
N VAL A 19 -1.19 -12.73 -15.61
CA VAL A 19 -2.32 -12.17 -14.86
C VAL A 19 -1.94 -10.84 -14.20
N MET A 20 -0.74 -10.75 -13.62
CA MET A 20 -0.25 -9.51 -13.04
C MET A 20 0.02 -8.43 -14.10
N LYS A 21 0.55 -8.82 -15.26
CA LYS A 21 0.75 -7.88 -16.38
C LYS A 21 -0.58 -7.32 -16.90
N ASP A 22 -1.55 -8.18 -17.12
CA ASP A 22 -2.88 -7.78 -17.58
C ASP A 22 -3.53 -6.85 -16.54
N LEU A 23 -3.48 -7.22 -15.26
CA LEU A 23 -4.03 -6.39 -14.19
C LEU A 23 -3.40 -4.99 -14.15
N VAL A 24 -2.08 -4.90 -14.25
CA VAL A 24 -1.36 -3.62 -14.12
C VAL A 24 -1.43 -2.78 -15.39
N PHE A 25 -1.32 -3.40 -16.56
CA PHE A 25 -1.19 -2.64 -17.82
C PHE A 25 -2.51 -2.39 -18.54
N GLU A 26 -3.57 -3.14 -18.21
CA GLU A 26 -4.90 -2.96 -18.82
C GLU A 26 -5.86 -2.12 -17.97
N ASN A 27 -5.55 -1.89 -16.68
CA ASN A 27 -6.39 -1.08 -15.79
C ASN A 27 -5.79 0.31 -15.56
N ALA A 28 -6.62 1.34 -15.76
CA ALA A 28 -6.22 2.71 -15.51
C ALA A 28 -5.82 2.93 -14.04
N GLY A 29 -4.71 3.62 -13.81
CA GLY A 29 -4.18 3.90 -12.49
C GLY A 29 -3.49 2.72 -11.79
N ALA A 30 -3.58 1.47 -12.31
CA ALA A 30 -2.98 0.30 -11.67
C ALA A 30 -1.45 0.29 -11.69
N ARG A 31 -0.83 1.13 -12.53
CA ARG A 31 0.63 1.24 -12.63
C ARG A 31 1.28 2.06 -11.52
N ALA A 32 0.51 2.71 -10.68
CA ALA A 32 1.00 3.49 -9.55
C ALA A 32 0.66 2.84 -8.22
N LEU A 33 1.39 3.20 -7.17
CA LEU A 33 1.03 2.81 -5.81
C LEU A 33 -0.17 3.63 -5.33
N GLY A 34 -1.08 2.96 -4.65
CA GLY A 34 -2.21 3.55 -3.91
C GLY A 34 -2.00 3.50 -2.40
N GLU A 35 -1.12 2.59 -1.93
CA GLU A 35 -0.89 2.43 -0.50
C GLU A 35 0.56 2.06 -0.18
N CYS A 36 1.02 2.56 0.97
CA CYS A 36 2.25 2.14 1.62
C CYS A 36 1.94 1.95 3.10
N ALA A 37 1.79 0.71 3.53
CA ALA A 37 1.42 0.36 4.89
C ALA A 37 2.63 -0.11 5.71
N LEU A 38 2.80 0.50 6.88
CA LEU A 38 3.81 0.11 7.85
C LEU A 38 3.14 -0.66 8.99
N VAL A 39 3.47 -1.93 9.10
CA VAL A 39 2.93 -2.85 10.10
C VAL A 39 4.07 -3.30 11.01
N PRO A 40 3.97 -3.06 12.34
CA PRO A 40 5.02 -3.49 13.25
C PRO A 40 5.14 -5.01 13.30
N ASP A 41 6.36 -5.51 13.45
CA ASP A 41 6.62 -6.92 13.73
C ASP A 41 7.08 -7.08 15.19
N PRO A 42 6.44 -7.95 15.99
CA PRO A 42 5.30 -8.80 15.63
C PRO A 42 3.95 -8.05 15.64
N SER A 43 3.10 -8.32 14.66
CA SER A 43 1.70 -7.88 14.68
C SER A 43 0.78 -8.94 15.28
N PRO A 44 -0.41 -8.61 15.79
CA PRO A 44 -1.38 -9.60 16.23
C PRO A 44 -1.73 -10.63 15.15
N THR A 45 -1.85 -10.20 13.91
CA THR A 45 -2.13 -11.06 12.76
C THR A 45 -0.98 -12.04 12.51
N SER A 46 0.28 -11.57 12.48
CA SER A 46 1.45 -12.43 12.28
C SER A 46 1.60 -13.44 13.44
N GLN A 47 1.30 -13.02 14.67
CA GLN A 47 1.38 -13.88 15.86
C GLN A 47 0.30 -14.96 15.91
N SER A 48 -0.84 -14.76 15.25
CA SER A 48 -1.93 -15.74 15.21
C SER A 48 -1.54 -17.01 14.48
N GLY A 49 -0.61 -16.94 13.53
CA GLY A 49 -0.23 -18.05 12.64
C GLY A 49 -1.37 -18.53 11.73
N ILE A 50 -2.43 -17.75 11.61
CA ILE A 50 -3.63 -18.09 10.84
C ILE A 50 -3.62 -17.29 9.54
N THR A 51 -3.91 -17.95 8.42
CA THR A 51 -4.31 -17.30 7.17
C THR A 51 -5.83 -17.22 7.15
N PHE A 52 -6.37 -16.01 7.15
CA PHE A 52 -7.81 -15.77 7.25
C PHE A 52 -8.52 -15.92 5.89
N PHE A 53 -7.77 -15.90 4.79
CA PHE A 53 -8.29 -15.82 3.42
C PHE A 53 -9.18 -14.58 3.22
N ASN A 54 -8.83 -13.52 3.89
CA ASN A 54 -9.48 -12.22 3.83
C ASN A 54 -8.39 -11.14 3.85
N THR A 55 -8.29 -10.39 2.76
CA THR A 55 -7.23 -9.39 2.55
C THR A 55 -7.18 -8.38 3.69
N LEU A 56 -8.33 -7.87 4.15
CA LEU A 56 -8.41 -6.88 5.24
C LEU A 56 -7.80 -7.36 6.57
N PHE A 57 -7.68 -8.68 6.77
CA PHE A 57 -7.00 -9.24 7.93
C PHE A 57 -5.56 -9.64 7.60
N ASP A 58 -5.35 -10.33 6.48
CA ASP A 58 -4.07 -10.93 6.13
C ASP A 58 -3.02 -9.86 5.78
N GLU A 59 -3.42 -8.71 5.24
CA GLU A 59 -2.53 -7.57 4.96
C GLU A 59 -1.83 -7.05 6.22
N ASN A 60 -2.47 -7.14 7.39
CA ASN A 60 -1.91 -6.71 8.66
C ASN A 60 -0.89 -7.69 9.26
N ALA A 61 -0.50 -8.72 8.55
CA ALA A 61 0.57 -9.62 8.97
C ALA A 61 1.97 -9.03 8.76
N SER A 62 2.13 -8.05 7.84
CA SER A 62 3.44 -7.54 7.47
C SER A 62 3.33 -6.17 6.79
N ASN A 63 4.45 -5.46 6.69
CA ASN A 63 4.53 -4.28 5.82
C ASN A 63 4.12 -4.67 4.40
N HIS A 64 3.27 -3.85 3.78
CA HIS A 64 2.77 -4.10 2.45
C HIS A 64 2.65 -2.81 1.63
N LEU A 65 2.58 -2.98 0.35
CA LEU A 65 2.23 -1.92 -0.60
C LEU A 65 0.99 -2.37 -1.36
N ALA A 66 0.19 -1.42 -1.82
CA ALA A 66 -0.86 -1.70 -2.79
C ALA A 66 -0.64 -0.92 -4.08
N ILE A 67 -0.90 -1.58 -5.21
CA ILE A 67 -1.02 -0.91 -6.49
C ILE A 67 -2.46 -0.49 -6.72
N GLY A 68 -2.66 0.58 -7.48
CA GLY A 68 -3.98 1.05 -7.89
C GLY A 68 -4.57 2.13 -6.98
N ALA A 69 -5.82 2.00 -6.58
CA ALA A 69 -6.56 3.03 -5.87
C ALA A 69 -5.95 3.40 -4.53
N ALA A 70 -5.87 4.69 -4.25
CA ALA A 70 -5.58 5.23 -2.92
C ALA A 70 -6.88 5.70 -2.24
N TYR A 71 -6.87 5.77 -0.92
CA TYR A 71 -8.03 6.16 -0.14
C TYR A 71 -8.00 7.65 0.22
N ALA A 72 -9.14 8.33 0.08
CA ALA A 72 -9.28 9.76 0.42
C ALA A 72 -8.88 10.06 1.87
N THR A 73 -9.07 9.11 2.78
CA THR A 73 -8.66 9.21 4.19
C THR A 73 -7.15 9.37 4.39
N SER A 74 -6.34 9.04 3.39
CA SER A 74 -4.89 9.24 3.41
C SER A 74 -4.48 10.71 3.15
N VAL A 75 -5.42 11.57 2.75
CA VAL A 75 -5.21 13.00 2.51
C VAL A 75 -5.85 13.80 3.65
N VAL A 76 -5.14 14.80 4.16
CA VAL A 76 -5.69 15.68 5.21
C VAL A 76 -6.91 16.44 4.67
N GLY A 77 -8.09 16.21 5.27
CA GLY A 77 -9.37 16.76 4.81
C GLY A 77 -9.95 16.06 3.58
N GLY A 78 -9.35 14.96 3.13
CA GLY A 78 -9.74 14.28 1.89
C GLY A 78 -11.16 13.74 1.88
N ALA A 79 -11.74 13.43 3.05
CA ALA A 79 -13.13 12.99 3.13
C ALA A 79 -14.16 14.04 2.65
N GLU A 80 -13.78 15.32 2.66
CA GLU A 80 -14.61 16.47 2.24
C GLU A 80 -14.22 17.00 0.85
N MET A 81 -13.16 16.43 0.24
CA MET A 81 -12.66 16.85 -1.07
C MET A 81 -13.45 16.21 -2.21
N SER A 82 -13.56 16.96 -3.32
CA SER A 82 -14.04 16.40 -4.58
C SER A 82 -12.98 15.47 -5.19
N GLU A 83 -13.38 14.67 -6.18
CA GLU A 83 -12.46 13.77 -6.88
C GLU A 83 -11.32 14.53 -7.57
N GLU A 84 -11.61 15.70 -8.15
CA GLU A 84 -10.62 16.54 -8.80
C GLU A 84 -9.63 17.16 -7.80
N GLU A 85 -10.09 17.51 -6.60
CA GLU A 85 -9.24 18.01 -5.52
C GLU A 85 -8.32 16.91 -4.98
N LEU A 86 -8.82 15.69 -4.84
CA LEU A 86 -8.03 14.53 -4.43
C LEU A 86 -6.96 14.18 -5.48
N GLU A 87 -7.30 14.20 -6.76
CA GLU A 87 -6.35 13.98 -7.84
C GLU A 87 -5.28 15.07 -7.88
N ALA A 88 -5.66 16.32 -7.70
CA ALA A 88 -4.73 17.45 -7.60
C ALA A 88 -3.81 17.36 -6.37
N ALA A 89 -4.28 16.73 -5.29
CA ALA A 89 -3.48 16.42 -4.10
C ALA A 89 -2.54 15.21 -4.29
N GLY A 90 -2.59 14.55 -5.45
CA GLY A 90 -1.73 13.42 -5.79
C GLY A 90 -2.31 12.05 -5.46
N LEU A 91 -3.60 11.96 -5.11
CA LEU A 91 -4.26 10.69 -4.86
C LEU A 91 -4.35 9.88 -6.17
N ASN A 92 -3.86 8.65 -6.14
CA ASN A 92 -3.97 7.78 -7.31
C ASN A 92 -5.38 7.18 -7.41
N ARG A 93 -5.98 7.30 -8.58
CA ARG A 93 -7.30 6.75 -8.89
C ARG A 93 -7.18 5.51 -9.75
N SER A 94 -7.92 4.46 -9.38
CA SER A 94 -8.01 3.21 -10.12
C SER A 94 -9.26 2.45 -9.73
N ASP A 95 -9.70 1.55 -10.58
CA ASP A 95 -10.76 0.58 -10.28
C ASP A 95 -10.23 -0.67 -9.57
N VAL A 96 -8.91 -0.78 -9.45
CA VAL A 96 -8.26 -1.90 -8.75
C VAL A 96 -7.45 -1.39 -7.55
N HIS A 97 -7.37 -2.24 -6.53
CA HIS A 97 -6.51 -2.07 -5.36
C HIS A 97 -6.00 -3.47 -4.98
N VAL A 98 -4.70 -3.68 -5.08
CA VAL A 98 -4.12 -5.02 -4.85
C VAL A 98 -2.89 -4.90 -3.97
N ASP A 99 -3.00 -5.51 -2.78
CA ASP A 99 -1.93 -5.56 -1.79
C ASP A 99 -0.90 -6.62 -2.13
N PHE A 100 0.35 -6.32 -1.81
CA PHE A 100 1.43 -7.28 -1.85
C PHE A 100 2.40 -7.06 -0.69
N MET A 101 2.74 -8.16 -0.01
CA MET A 101 3.58 -8.14 1.17
C MET A 101 5.04 -7.91 0.80
N ILE A 102 5.72 -7.01 1.52
CA ILE A 102 7.15 -6.72 1.36
C ILE A 102 7.93 -6.89 2.66
N GLY A 103 7.23 -6.96 3.80
CA GLY A 103 7.84 -7.00 5.12
C GLY A 103 8.36 -8.38 5.52
N SER A 104 9.30 -8.37 6.45
CA SER A 104 9.79 -9.55 7.16
C SER A 104 10.26 -9.13 8.57
N ASN A 105 10.45 -10.11 9.46
CA ASN A 105 11.02 -9.90 10.79
C ASN A 105 12.50 -9.45 10.79
N GLN A 106 13.11 -9.30 9.63
CA GLN A 106 14.48 -8.83 9.43
C GLN A 106 14.52 -7.50 8.65
N MET A 107 13.36 -6.88 8.41
CA MET A 107 13.27 -5.64 7.67
C MET A 107 13.50 -4.46 8.59
N ASP A 108 14.47 -3.63 8.24
CA ASP A 108 14.65 -2.29 8.82
C ASP A 108 14.14 -1.24 7.83
N ILE A 109 13.51 -0.19 8.35
CA ILE A 109 12.95 0.89 7.53
C ILE A 109 13.55 2.21 7.97
N ASP A 110 14.30 2.83 7.07
CA ASP A 110 14.82 4.19 7.24
C ASP A 110 13.90 5.20 6.56
N GLY A 111 13.37 6.15 7.34
CA GLY A 111 12.56 7.25 6.86
C GLY A 111 13.32 8.58 6.89
N ASN A 112 13.16 9.40 5.85
CA ASN A 112 13.55 10.80 5.93
C ASN A 112 12.48 11.63 6.67
N CYS A 113 12.74 12.92 6.94
CA CYS A 113 11.92 13.77 7.83
C CYS A 113 10.40 13.79 7.57
N LEU A 114 9.94 13.45 6.38
CA LEU A 114 8.51 13.40 6.04
C LEU A 114 7.87 12.08 6.51
N LEU A 115 8.60 10.98 6.39
CA LEU A 115 8.13 9.68 6.85
C LEU A 115 8.13 9.57 8.39
N SER A 116 9.13 10.13 9.08
CA SER A 116 9.18 10.08 10.55
C SER A 116 7.98 10.77 11.21
N TYR A 117 7.51 11.88 10.65
CA TYR A 117 6.31 12.57 11.15
C TYR A 117 5.03 11.73 10.99
N PHE A 118 4.94 10.94 9.93
CA PHE A 118 3.79 10.07 9.67
C PHE A 118 3.79 8.84 10.58
N VAL A 119 4.95 8.23 10.78
CA VAL A 119 5.14 7.05 11.65
C VAL A 119 4.91 7.40 13.12
N GLU A 120 5.46 8.51 13.62
CA GLU A 120 5.27 8.93 15.01
C GLU A 120 3.78 9.19 15.33
N LYS A 121 3.02 9.77 14.42
CA LYS A 121 1.60 10.06 14.63
C LYS A 121 0.72 8.81 14.59
N GLN A 122 1.02 7.85 13.75
CA GLN A 122 0.30 6.58 13.67
C GLN A 122 0.56 5.72 14.91
N ILE A 123 1.80 5.59 15.35
CA ILE A 123 2.16 4.80 16.53
C ILE A 123 1.56 5.42 17.81
N HIS A 124 1.54 6.74 17.95
CA HIS A 124 0.96 7.40 19.12
C HIS A 124 -0.55 7.19 19.26
N ASN A 125 -1.27 7.08 18.16
CA ASN A 125 -2.72 6.83 18.15
C ASN A 125 -3.10 5.36 18.41
N TYR A 126 -2.16 4.42 18.28
CA TYR A 126 -2.40 3.00 18.56
C TYR A 126 -2.13 2.59 20.01
N PHE A 127 -1.36 3.38 20.76
CA PHE A 127 -0.97 3.10 22.15
C PHE A 127 -1.52 4.10 23.18
N SER A 128 -2.36 5.04 22.76
CA SER A 128 -3.11 5.94 23.64
C SER A 128 -4.57 5.54 23.72
#